data_354b906e10b461ffdf1e52c6c41dc853
#
_entry.id   354b906e10b461ffdf1e52c6c41dc853
#
_cell.length_a   1.000
_cell.length_b   1.000
_cell.length_c   1.000
_cell.angle_alpha   90.00
_cell.angle_beta   90.00
_cell.angle_gamma   90.00
#
_symmetry.space_group_name_H-M   'P 1'
#
loop_
_entity.id
_entity.type
_entity.pdbx_description
1 polymer ?
#
loop_
_entity_poly.entity_id
_entity_poly.type
_entity_poly.pdbx_seq_one_letter_code
_entity_poly.pdbx_strand_id
1 'polypeptide(L)'
;MTALLHNKYHKISLPSYLGFFGGSRFVPIITAISAIVLGVIMFFIWPTVQGWIFGVGGIVDKTGVIGTFFFGFILRLLGPFGLHHIFYLPFWQTALGGSLEVKGHLVQGTQNIFFAQLGDPDVTKYYSGVSRYMSGRFITMMFGLCGAALAIYHTAKPQHRKVVGGLMLSAALTSFLTGITEPLEFSFLFVAPVLYVIHAFLDGLAFMMADIFNITIGQTFSGGFIDFLLFGVLQGNAKTNFLWVIPIGILWFILYYVIFRFLINKFNFKTPGREAKATTETVETTERAKTIIKGLGGKENIDIVDCCATRLRVTLKSDDPVNKQVLNSTEARGIIQKGNGVQIIYGPHVTTIKNEVEELLESEQV
;
A
#
# COMPACT_ATOMS: atom_id res chain seq x y z
N MET A 1 -18.46 -8.46 -1.64
CA MET A 1 -19.34 -9.66 -1.50
C MET A 1 -19.47 -10.06 -0.03
N THR A 2 -18.45 -10.54 0.65
CA THR A 2 -18.51 -11.04 2.05
C THR A 2 -19.13 -10.06 3.03
N ALA A 3 -18.78 -8.77 3.00
CA ALA A 3 -19.36 -7.75 3.88
C ALA A 3 -20.89 -7.60 3.68
N LEU A 4 -21.37 -7.61 2.43
CA LEU A 4 -22.79 -7.55 2.11
C LEU A 4 -23.53 -8.79 2.61
N LEU A 5 -22.93 -9.97 2.45
CA LEU A 5 -23.49 -11.22 2.95
C LEU A 5 -23.51 -11.25 4.48
N HIS A 6 -22.45 -10.76 5.13
CA HIS A 6 -22.41 -10.62 6.58
C HIS A 6 -23.53 -9.71 7.09
N ASN A 7 -23.65 -8.51 6.55
CA ASN A 7 -24.66 -7.54 6.96
C ASN A 7 -26.09 -8.10 6.82
N LYS A 8 -26.31 -8.94 5.79
CA LYS A 8 -27.62 -9.53 5.50
C LYS A 8 -27.92 -10.77 6.33
N TYR A 9 -26.94 -11.66 6.56
CA TYR A 9 -27.18 -13.01 7.05
C TYR A 9 -26.61 -13.31 8.45
N HIS A 10 -25.87 -12.40 9.10
CA HIS A 10 -25.25 -12.65 10.41
C HIS A 10 -26.24 -12.89 11.55
N LYS A 11 -27.52 -12.56 11.35
CA LYS A 11 -28.62 -12.77 12.33
C LYS A 11 -29.61 -13.83 11.89
N ILE A 12 -29.32 -14.59 10.83
CA ILE A 12 -30.29 -15.58 10.31
C ILE A 12 -30.55 -16.66 11.34
N SER A 13 -31.83 -16.97 11.55
CA SER A 13 -32.28 -18.15 12.32
C SER A 13 -32.60 -19.27 11.35
N LEU A 14 -31.97 -20.43 11.55
CA LEU A 14 -32.23 -21.64 10.78
C LEU A 14 -33.11 -22.60 11.60
N PRO A 15 -33.81 -23.54 10.94
CA PRO A 15 -34.55 -24.60 11.64
C PRO A 15 -33.68 -25.31 12.67
N SER A 16 -34.29 -25.86 13.72
CA SER A 16 -33.59 -26.42 14.90
C SER A 16 -32.52 -27.46 14.54
N TYR A 17 -32.74 -28.28 13.52
CA TYR A 17 -31.78 -29.29 13.04
C TYR A 17 -30.55 -28.68 12.34
N LEU A 18 -30.60 -27.42 11.89
CA LEU A 18 -29.49 -26.64 11.33
C LEU A 18 -29.08 -25.49 12.25
N GLY A 19 -29.61 -25.39 13.45
CA GLY A 19 -29.41 -24.26 14.36
C GLY A 19 -27.95 -23.99 14.68
N PHE A 20 -27.11 -25.01 14.67
CA PHE A 20 -25.66 -24.86 14.83
C PHE A 20 -25.01 -23.94 13.75
N PHE A 21 -25.53 -23.95 12.53
CA PHE A 21 -25.05 -23.16 11.40
C PHE A 21 -25.69 -21.77 11.30
N GLY A 22 -26.60 -21.41 12.20
CA GLY A 22 -27.28 -20.11 12.20
C GLY A 22 -26.37 -18.95 12.65
N GLY A 23 -26.90 -17.75 12.50
CA GLY A 23 -26.19 -16.51 12.89
C GLY A 23 -24.92 -16.27 12.11
N SER A 24 -23.87 -15.80 12.78
CA SER A 24 -22.58 -15.48 12.16
C SER A 24 -21.87 -16.69 11.53
N ARG A 25 -22.19 -17.91 11.97
CA ARG A 25 -21.65 -19.16 11.40
C ARG A 25 -22.19 -19.48 10.00
N PHE A 26 -23.33 -18.91 9.63
CA PHE A 26 -23.90 -19.04 8.29
C PHE A 26 -23.14 -18.21 7.24
N VAL A 27 -22.51 -17.11 7.65
CA VAL A 27 -21.82 -16.19 6.74
C VAL A 27 -20.67 -16.86 5.94
N PRO A 28 -19.78 -17.66 6.54
CA PRO A 28 -18.79 -18.43 5.78
C PRO A 28 -19.43 -19.37 4.75
N ILE A 29 -20.52 -20.05 5.11
CA ILE A 29 -21.20 -21.01 4.24
C ILE A 29 -21.77 -20.30 3.01
N ILE A 30 -22.56 -19.25 3.21
CA ILE A 30 -23.14 -18.50 2.09
C ILE A 30 -22.08 -17.78 1.26
N THR A 31 -20.99 -17.37 1.89
CA THR A 31 -19.84 -16.78 1.18
C THR A 31 -19.15 -17.81 0.29
N ALA A 32 -18.95 -19.04 0.76
CA ALA A 32 -18.40 -20.12 -0.05
C ALA A 32 -19.27 -20.45 -1.26
N ILE A 33 -20.60 -20.60 -1.05
CA ILE A 33 -21.55 -20.84 -2.15
C ILE A 33 -21.51 -19.68 -3.15
N SER A 34 -21.53 -18.44 -2.67
CA SER A 34 -21.47 -17.25 -3.54
C SER A 34 -20.14 -17.16 -4.30
N ALA A 35 -19.05 -17.60 -3.70
CA ALA A 35 -17.73 -17.64 -4.36
C ALA A 35 -17.71 -18.70 -5.48
N ILE A 36 -18.34 -19.85 -5.30
CA ILE A 36 -18.48 -20.86 -6.36
C ILE A 36 -19.29 -20.28 -7.53
N VAL A 37 -20.45 -19.66 -7.24
CA VAL A 37 -21.26 -19.02 -8.28
C VAL A 37 -20.46 -17.93 -9.03
N LEU A 38 -19.72 -17.09 -8.28
CA LEU A 38 -18.85 -16.08 -8.87
C LEU A 38 -17.76 -16.73 -9.73
N GLY A 39 -17.17 -17.83 -9.27
CA GLY A 39 -16.16 -18.59 -10.04
C GLY A 39 -16.70 -19.09 -11.38
N VAL A 40 -17.92 -19.62 -11.38
CA VAL A 40 -18.61 -20.05 -12.62
C VAL A 40 -18.85 -18.85 -13.55
N ILE A 41 -19.31 -17.72 -13.02
CA ILE A 41 -19.50 -16.49 -13.81
C ILE A 41 -18.16 -16.03 -14.40
N MET A 42 -17.11 -16.01 -13.59
CA MET A 42 -15.77 -15.61 -14.03
C MET A 42 -15.19 -16.57 -15.08
N PHE A 43 -15.51 -17.86 -15.04
CA PHE A 43 -15.10 -18.81 -16.07
C PHE A 43 -15.57 -18.39 -17.46
N PHE A 44 -16.75 -17.82 -17.60
CA PHE A 44 -17.26 -17.32 -18.88
C PHE A 44 -16.75 -15.92 -19.25
N ILE A 45 -16.51 -15.06 -18.26
CA ILE A 45 -16.06 -13.67 -18.47
C ILE A 45 -14.56 -13.60 -18.71
N TRP A 46 -13.80 -14.40 -17.94
CA TRP A 46 -12.34 -14.30 -17.90
C TRP A 46 -11.64 -14.48 -19.26
N PRO A 47 -12.02 -15.42 -20.13
CA PRO A 47 -11.39 -15.55 -21.44
C PRO A 47 -11.45 -14.26 -22.28
N THR A 48 -12.56 -13.52 -22.20
CA THR A 48 -12.71 -12.23 -22.89
C THR A 48 -11.77 -11.17 -22.32
N VAL A 49 -11.71 -11.06 -20.99
CA VAL A 49 -10.79 -10.12 -20.30
C VAL A 49 -9.33 -10.49 -20.60
N GLN A 50 -9.01 -11.77 -20.54
CA GLN A 50 -7.69 -12.28 -20.88
C GLN A 50 -7.33 -11.97 -22.35
N GLY A 51 -8.27 -12.14 -23.28
CA GLY A 51 -8.09 -11.78 -24.69
C GLY A 51 -7.76 -10.30 -24.89
N TRP A 52 -8.39 -9.40 -24.15
CA TRP A 52 -8.05 -7.97 -24.17
C TRP A 52 -6.65 -7.68 -23.61
N ILE A 53 -6.26 -8.33 -22.51
CA ILE A 53 -4.92 -8.19 -21.95
C ILE A 53 -3.87 -8.67 -22.94
N PHE A 54 -4.09 -9.83 -23.60
CA PHE A 54 -3.19 -10.33 -24.64
C PHE A 54 -3.15 -9.40 -25.86
N GLY A 55 -4.28 -8.78 -26.23
CA GLY A 55 -4.32 -7.80 -27.31
C GLY A 55 -3.47 -6.56 -26.98
N VAL A 56 -3.58 -6.02 -25.78
CA VAL A 56 -2.73 -4.90 -25.30
C VAL A 56 -1.26 -5.32 -25.29
N GLY A 57 -0.94 -6.54 -24.82
CA GLY A 57 0.42 -7.06 -24.80
C GLY A 57 1.04 -7.15 -26.19
N GLY A 58 0.27 -7.64 -27.17
CA GLY A 58 0.73 -7.69 -28.55
C GLY A 58 0.98 -6.31 -29.17
N ILE A 59 0.25 -5.27 -28.74
CA ILE A 59 0.53 -3.87 -29.11
C ILE A 59 1.82 -3.39 -28.47
N VAL A 60 2.01 -3.63 -27.17
CA VAL A 60 3.23 -3.28 -26.44
C VAL A 60 4.47 -3.89 -27.11
N ASP A 61 4.41 -5.15 -27.48
CA ASP A 61 5.53 -5.83 -28.13
C ASP A 61 5.84 -5.27 -29.52
N LYS A 62 4.81 -4.99 -30.33
CA LYS A 62 4.95 -4.44 -31.69
C LYS A 62 5.44 -2.99 -31.70
N THR A 63 5.13 -2.20 -30.69
CA THR A 63 5.51 -0.77 -30.61
C THR A 63 6.87 -0.55 -29.94
N GLY A 64 7.54 -1.62 -29.50
CA GLY A 64 8.89 -1.56 -28.92
C GLY A 64 8.97 -0.67 -27.70
N VAL A 65 9.92 0.26 -27.72
CA VAL A 65 10.21 1.16 -26.56
C VAL A 65 9.01 2.02 -26.15
N ILE A 66 8.19 2.45 -27.11
CA ILE A 66 6.95 3.21 -26.84
C ILE A 66 5.93 2.32 -26.12
N GLY A 67 5.85 1.05 -26.51
CA GLY A 67 5.01 0.06 -25.83
C GLY A 67 5.42 -0.14 -24.37
N THR A 68 6.71 -0.15 -24.10
CA THR A 68 7.26 -0.23 -22.73
C THR A 68 6.84 0.97 -21.87
N PHE A 69 6.81 2.18 -22.45
CA PHE A 69 6.24 3.34 -21.78
C PHE A 69 4.77 3.11 -21.37
N PHE A 70 3.93 2.66 -22.31
CA PHE A 70 2.52 2.41 -22.03
C PHE A 70 2.32 1.29 -21.01
N PHE A 71 3.16 0.25 -21.05
CA PHE A 71 3.12 -0.81 -20.04
C PHE A 71 3.35 -0.24 -18.64
N GLY A 72 4.42 0.52 -18.40
CA GLY A 72 4.71 1.12 -17.09
C GLY A 72 3.64 2.13 -16.66
N PHE A 73 3.16 2.98 -17.58
CA PHE A 73 2.11 3.96 -17.32
C PHE A 73 0.80 3.30 -16.88
N ILE A 74 0.29 2.31 -17.62
CA ILE A 74 -0.94 1.59 -17.30
C ILE A 74 -0.77 0.79 -15.99
N LEU A 75 0.37 0.12 -15.84
CA LEU A 75 0.70 -0.62 -14.63
C LEU A 75 0.55 0.25 -13.38
N ARG A 76 1.10 1.47 -13.43
CA ARG A 76 1.04 2.42 -12.31
C ARG A 76 -0.36 2.96 -12.09
N LEU A 77 -1.11 3.31 -13.15
CA LEU A 77 -2.49 3.76 -13.03
C LEU A 77 -3.42 2.73 -12.40
N LEU A 78 -3.14 1.44 -12.59
CA LEU A 78 -3.92 0.35 -12.00
C LEU A 78 -3.54 0.08 -10.52
N GLY A 79 -2.43 0.67 -10.03
CA GLY A 79 -1.90 0.48 -8.68
C GLY A 79 -2.93 0.71 -7.58
N PRO A 80 -3.59 1.89 -7.51
CA PRO A 80 -4.55 2.22 -6.44
C PRO A 80 -5.76 1.30 -6.36
N PHE A 81 -6.09 0.64 -7.46
CA PHE A 81 -7.21 -0.31 -7.53
C PHE A 81 -6.79 -1.75 -7.21
N GLY A 82 -5.49 -2.00 -6.97
CA GLY A 82 -4.94 -3.35 -6.81
C GLY A 82 -4.95 -4.19 -8.10
N LEU A 83 -5.35 -3.60 -9.24
CA LEU A 83 -5.49 -4.31 -10.52
C LEU A 83 -4.15 -4.50 -11.25
N HIS A 84 -3.09 -3.83 -10.80
CA HIS A 84 -1.75 -3.96 -11.39
C HIS A 84 -1.24 -5.41 -11.35
N HIS A 85 -1.60 -6.20 -10.32
CA HIS A 85 -1.26 -7.63 -10.26
C HIS A 85 -1.87 -8.42 -11.41
N ILE A 86 -3.14 -8.17 -11.72
CA ILE A 86 -3.83 -8.83 -12.84
C ILE A 86 -3.19 -8.43 -14.18
N PHE A 87 -2.72 -7.18 -14.27
CA PHE A 87 -2.13 -6.65 -15.50
C PHE A 87 -0.73 -7.18 -15.77
N TYR A 88 0.19 -7.21 -14.79
CA TYR A 88 1.58 -7.61 -15.06
C TYR A 88 1.79 -9.14 -15.08
N LEU A 89 1.00 -9.92 -14.33
CA LEU A 89 1.19 -11.38 -14.23
C LEU A 89 1.20 -12.12 -15.58
N PRO A 90 0.34 -11.81 -16.55
CA PRO A 90 0.42 -12.43 -17.89
C PRO A 90 1.76 -12.20 -18.58
N PHE A 91 2.37 -11.02 -18.45
CA PHE A 91 3.71 -10.74 -19.00
C PHE A 91 4.80 -11.51 -18.26
N TRP A 92 4.65 -11.68 -16.96
CA TRP A 92 5.66 -12.38 -16.16
C TRP A 92 5.61 -13.89 -16.29
N GLN A 93 4.42 -14.47 -16.50
CA GLN A 93 4.19 -15.91 -16.37
C GLN A 93 3.80 -16.63 -17.68
N THR A 94 3.46 -15.90 -18.74
CA THR A 94 2.98 -16.49 -19.99
C THR A 94 3.80 -16.04 -21.20
N ALA A 95 3.54 -16.65 -22.37
CA ALA A 95 4.18 -16.29 -23.63
C ALA A 95 4.04 -14.80 -24.02
N LEU A 96 3.14 -14.04 -23.38
CA LEU A 96 3.00 -12.60 -23.59
C LEU A 96 4.27 -11.83 -23.18
N GLY A 97 5.00 -12.29 -22.18
CA GLY A 97 6.29 -11.74 -21.78
C GLY A 97 7.49 -12.32 -22.55
N GLY A 98 7.22 -13.11 -23.56
CA GLY A 98 8.22 -13.77 -24.40
C GLY A 98 8.39 -15.24 -24.10
N SER A 99 9.13 -15.90 -24.99
CA SER A 99 9.49 -17.31 -24.90
C SER A 99 10.97 -17.46 -25.24
N LEU A 100 11.69 -18.23 -24.47
CA LEU A 100 13.12 -18.47 -24.65
C LEU A 100 13.44 -19.95 -24.34
N GLU A 101 14.26 -20.57 -25.15
CA GLU A 101 14.80 -21.87 -24.81
C GLU A 101 15.98 -21.73 -23.85
N VAL A 102 15.89 -22.38 -22.68
CA VAL A 102 16.93 -22.40 -21.66
C VAL A 102 17.21 -23.87 -21.32
N LYS A 103 18.44 -24.32 -21.54
CA LYS A 103 18.87 -25.73 -21.31
C LYS A 103 17.98 -26.78 -22.00
N GLY A 104 17.54 -26.50 -23.22
CA GLY A 104 16.69 -27.41 -24.00
C GLY A 104 15.21 -27.43 -23.62
N HIS A 105 14.79 -26.54 -22.72
CA HIS A 105 13.40 -26.36 -22.29
C HIS A 105 12.85 -25.01 -22.74
N LEU A 106 11.68 -25.01 -23.38
CA LEU A 106 10.98 -23.76 -23.69
C LEU A 106 10.38 -23.16 -22.43
N VAL A 107 10.91 -22.01 -22.04
CA VAL A 107 10.44 -21.24 -20.88
C VAL A 107 9.67 -20.02 -21.36
N GLN A 108 8.49 -19.79 -20.79
CA GLN A 108 7.61 -18.68 -21.15
C GLN A 108 7.39 -17.72 -19.99
N GLY A 109 7.31 -16.43 -20.32
CA GLY A 109 7.11 -15.37 -19.35
C GLY A 109 8.42 -14.80 -18.82
N THR A 110 8.47 -13.48 -18.75
CA THR A 110 9.70 -12.73 -18.44
C THR A 110 10.34 -13.15 -17.12
N GLN A 111 9.54 -13.35 -16.08
CA GLN A 111 10.04 -13.74 -14.75
C GLN A 111 10.54 -15.17 -14.75
N ASN A 112 9.81 -16.09 -15.36
CA ASN A 112 10.22 -17.49 -15.48
C ASN A 112 11.52 -17.63 -16.27
N ILE A 113 11.65 -16.89 -17.39
CA ILE A 113 12.87 -16.85 -18.20
C ILE A 113 14.03 -16.32 -17.37
N PHE A 114 13.83 -15.22 -16.62
CA PHE A 114 14.85 -14.66 -15.78
C PHE A 114 15.37 -15.66 -14.74
N PHE A 115 14.49 -16.34 -14.02
CA PHE A 115 14.90 -17.32 -13.01
C PHE A 115 15.53 -18.59 -13.61
N ALA A 116 15.06 -19.03 -14.78
CA ALA A 116 15.70 -20.13 -15.49
C ALA A 116 17.14 -19.75 -15.89
N GLN A 117 17.35 -18.54 -16.40
CA GLN A 117 18.68 -18.02 -16.75
C GLN A 117 19.55 -17.73 -15.51
N LEU A 118 18.96 -17.32 -14.38
CA LEU A 118 19.69 -17.11 -13.13
C LEU A 118 20.34 -18.40 -12.62
N GLY A 119 19.67 -19.54 -12.79
CA GLY A 119 20.19 -20.87 -12.46
C GLY A 119 21.14 -21.47 -13.50
N ASP A 120 21.46 -20.72 -14.56
CA ASP A 120 22.34 -21.18 -15.65
C ASP A 120 23.67 -20.42 -15.62
N PRO A 121 24.80 -21.08 -15.29
CA PRO A 121 26.11 -20.44 -15.25
C PRO A 121 26.62 -19.98 -16.62
N ASP A 122 26.15 -20.58 -17.71
CA ASP A 122 26.59 -20.29 -19.06
C ASP A 122 25.97 -19.02 -19.65
N VAL A 123 24.95 -18.47 -19.00
CA VAL A 123 24.29 -17.23 -19.42
C VAL A 123 25.21 -16.02 -19.18
N THR A 124 25.55 -15.36 -20.27
CA THR A 124 26.39 -14.13 -20.25
C THR A 124 25.58 -12.85 -20.19
N LYS A 125 24.31 -12.88 -20.64
CA LYS A 125 23.37 -11.75 -20.63
C LYS A 125 21.96 -12.24 -20.44
N TYR A 126 21.19 -11.54 -19.61
CA TYR A 126 19.79 -11.89 -19.38
C TYR A 126 18.88 -11.44 -20.54
N TYR A 127 17.73 -12.10 -20.62
CA TYR A 127 16.71 -11.84 -21.62
C TYR A 127 16.21 -10.39 -21.59
N SER A 128 16.16 -9.74 -22.75
CA SER A 128 15.81 -8.32 -22.84
C SER A 128 14.37 -7.99 -22.42
N GLY A 129 13.44 -8.96 -22.46
CA GLY A 129 12.09 -8.77 -21.92
C GLY A 129 12.08 -8.35 -20.44
N VAL A 130 13.12 -8.69 -19.66
CA VAL A 130 13.28 -8.24 -18.26
C VAL A 130 13.35 -6.72 -18.19
N SER A 131 14.06 -6.05 -19.11
CA SER A 131 14.14 -4.59 -19.17
C SER A 131 12.77 -3.96 -19.43
N ARG A 132 11.94 -4.57 -20.28
CA ARG A 132 10.62 -4.07 -20.65
C ARG A 132 9.59 -4.14 -19.52
N TYR A 133 9.54 -5.30 -18.84
CA TYR A 133 8.40 -5.61 -17.98
C TYR A 133 8.72 -5.61 -16.48
N MET A 134 9.99 -5.39 -16.11
CA MET A 134 10.42 -5.46 -14.70
C MET A 134 11.27 -4.26 -14.25
N SER A 135 12.33 -3.93 -14.99
CA SER A 135 13.45 -3.14 -14.46
C SER A 135 13.15 -1.66 -14.23
N GLY A 136 12.14 -1.07 -14.92
CA GLY A 136 11.77 0.34 -14.75
C GLY A 136 11.38 0.69 -13.32
N ARG A 137 10.84 -0.26 -12.57
CA ARG A 137 10.43 -0.06 -11.17
C ARG A 137 11.58 0.36 -10.27
N PHE A 138 12.79 -0.15 -10.46
CA PHE A 138 13.96 0.22 -9.65
C PHE A 138 14.26 1.72 -9.71
N ILE A 139 14.12 2.32 -10.88
CA ILE A 139 14.35 3.77 -11.10
C ILE A 139 13.31 4.58 -10.32
N THR A 140 12.03 4.23 -10.42
CA THR A 140 10.94 4.97 -9.77
C THR A 140 10.89 4.73 -8.28
N MET A 141 10.95 3.47 -7.83
CA MET A 141 10.71 3.11 -6.43
C MET A 141 11.89 3.46 -5.52
N MET A 142 13.13 3.30 -6.02
CA MET A 142 14.32 3.61 -5.23
C MET A 142 14.67 5.10 -5.28
N PHE A 143 14.43 5.79 -6.37
CA PHE A 143 14.91 7.17 -6.56
C PHE A 143 13.75 8.16 -6.75
N GLY A 144 12.88 7.95 -7.72
CA GLY A 144 11.80 8.89 -8.05
C GLY A 144 10.92 9.22 -6.85
N LEU A 145 10.37 8.20 -6.20
CA LEU A 145 9.51 8.37 -5.03
C LEU A 145 10.24 8.99 -3.83
N CYS A 146 11.53 8.72 -3.64
CA CYS A 146 12.33 9.40 -2.63
C CYS A 146 12.43 10.92 -2.91
N GLY A 147 12.53 11.31 -4.19
CA GLY A 147 12.47 12.72 -4.62
C GLY A 147 11.10 13.35 -4.32
N ALA A 148 9.99 12.61 -4.58
CA ALA A 148 8.64 13.07 -4.23
C ALA A 148 8.48 13.26 -2.71
N ALA A 149 8.94 12.31 -1.91
CA ALA A 149 8.91 12.40 -0.45
C ALA A 149 9.66 13.64 0.08
N LEU A 150 10.84 13.91 -0.46
CA LEU A 150 11.62 15.10 -0.12
C LEU A 150 10.91 16.39 -0.54
N ALA A 151 10.22 16.40 -1.69
CA ALA A 151 9.43 17.54 -2.13
C ALA A 151 8.23 17.82 -1.19
N ILE A 152 7.51 16.76 -0.77
CA ILE A 152 6.42 16.88 0.20
C ILE A 152 6.94 17.43 1.53
N TYR A 153 8.05 16.89 2.05
CA TYR A 153 8.69 17.38 3.27
C TYR A 153 9.06 18.88 3.18
N HIS A 154 9.73 19.28 2.11
CA HIS A 154 10.17 20.69 1.95
C HIS A 154 9.03 21.67 1.73
N THR A 155 7.89 21.22 1.22
CA THR A 155 6.69 22.05 1.02
C THR A 155 5.78 22.09 2.24
N ALA A 156 6.00 21.24 3.24
CA ALA A 156 5.26 21.25 4.50
C ALA A 156 5.49 22.55 5.29
N LYS A 157 4.46 23.00 6.02
CA LYS A 157 4.55 24.17 6.89
C LYS A 157 5.59 23.94 8.00
N PRO A 158 6.37 24.96 8.41
CA PRO A 158 7.45 24.80 9.38
C PRO A 158 7.05 24.06 10.67
N GLN A 159 5.87 24.34 11.20
CA GLN A 159 5.36 23.72 12.42
C GLN A 159 5.07 22.22 12.29
N HIS A 160 4.82 21.73 11.08
CA HIS A 160 4.50 20.31 10.83
C HIS A 160 5.70 19.52 10.27
N ARG A 161 6.81 20.18 9.93
CA ARG A 161 7.96 19.53 9.25
C ARG A 161 8.54 18.37 10.05
N LYS A 162 8.59 18.44 11.39
CA LYS A 162 9.15 17.35 12.20
C LYS A 162 8.35 16.07 12.04
N VAL A 163 7.03 16.13 12.13
CA VAL A 163 6.13 14.98 11.98
C VAL A 163 6.13 14.48 10.54
N VAL A 164 5.97 15.39 9.56
CA VAL A 164 5.99 15.04 8.13
C VAL A 164 7.34 14.45 7.73
N GLY A 165 8.44 14.95 8.30
CA GLY A 165 9.78 14.42 8.06
C GLY A 165 9.91 12.96 8.46
N GLY A 166 9.42 12.59 9.64
CA GLY A 166 9.38 11.20 10.10
C GLY A 166 8.54 10.31 9.19
N LEU A 167 7.32 10.77 8.86
CA LEU A 167 6.40 10.04 7.97
C LEU A 167 7.01 9.83 6.57
N MET A 168 7.51 10.89 5.94
CA MET A 168 8.08 10.82 4.59
C MET A 168 9.37 10.01 4.54
N LEU A 169 10.22 10.13 5.57
CA LEU A 169 11.43 9.32 5.67
C LEU A 169 11.11 7.82 5.78
N SER A 170 10.18 7.47 6.65
CA SER A 170 9.73 6.06 6.81
C SER A 170 9.14 5.51 5.51
N ALA A 171 8.25 6.27 4.86
CA ALA A 171 7.63 5.86 3.60
C ALA A 171 8.65 5.76 2.45
N ALA A 172 9.59 6.72 2.36
CA ALA A 172 10.67 6.70 1.37
C ALA A 172 11.63 5.52 1.59
N LEU A 173 11.99 5.23 2.85
CA LEU A 173 12.84 4.09 3.18
C LEU A 173 12.16 2.76 2.85
N THR A 174 10.85 2.65 3.11
CA THR A 174 10.05 1.48 2.74
C THR A 174 10.05 1.29 1.22
N SER A 175 9.78 2.35 0.45
CA SER A 175 9.84 2.32 -1.02
C SER A 175 11.24 1.93 -1.51
N PHE A 176 12.29 2.56 -0.99
CA PHE A 176 13.67 2.32 -1.39
C PHE A 176 14.11 0.87 -1.11
N LEU A 177 13.90 0.37 0.11
CA LEU A 177 14.40 -0.95 0.51
C LEU A 177 13.57 -2.08 -0.08
N THR A 178 12.26 -2.00 0.01
CA THR A 178 11.36 -3.12 -0.31
C THR A 178 10.58 -2.93 -1.61
N GLY A 179 10.52 -1.70 -2.14
CA GLY A 179 9.65 -1.38 -3.29
C GLY A 179 8.16 -1.31 -2.96
N ILE A 180 7.78 -1.29 -1.66
CA ILE A 180 6.40 -1.06 -1.24
C ILE A 180 6.13 0.45 -1.27
N THR A 181 5.29 0.90 -2.18
CA THR A 181 5.12 2.32 -2.52
C THR A 181 3.85 2.94 -1.95
N GLU A 182 2.88 2.12 -1.54
CA GLU A 182 1.56 2.53 -1.10
C GLU A 182 1.58 3.58 0.03
N PRO A 183 2.43 3.48 1.07
CA PRO A 183 2.45 4.49 2.13
C PRO A 183 2.79 5.88 1.62
N LEU A 184 3.66 5.95 0.61
CA LEU A 184 4.04 7.22 0.00
C LEU A 184 3.03 7.68 -1.04
N GLU A 185 2.59 6.81 -1.94
CA GLU A 185 1.63 7.12 -2.99
C GLU A 185 0.29 7.61 -2.43
N PHE A 186 -0.23 6.96 -1.40
CA PHE A 186 -1.48 7.36 -0.77
C PHE A 186 -1.39 8.69 -0.04
N SER A 187 -0.20 9.13 0.35
CA SER A 187 0.01 10.44 0.95
C SER A 187 -0.33 11.60 0.00
N PHE A 188 -0.30 11.38 -1.31
CA PHE A 188 -0.65 12.40 -2.30
C PHE A 188 -1.77 12.00 -3.27
N LEU A 189 -2.06 10.73 -3.44
CA LEU A 189 -3.09 10.24 -4.36
C LEU A 189 -4.47 10.89 -4.11
N PHE A 190 -4.93 10.87 -2.85
CA PHE A 190 -6.28 11.33 -2.51
C PHE A 190 -6.39 12.85 -2.41
N VAL A 191 -5.31 13.53 -2.07
CA VAL A 191 -5.29 14.99 -1.87
C VAL A 191 -4.87 15.76 -3.12
N ALA A 192 -4.19 15.10 -4.03
CA ALA A 192 -3.69 15.67 -5.28
C ALA A 192 -3.59 14.61 -6.40
N PRO A 193 -4.72 14.09 -6.92
CA PRO A 193 -4.72 13.01 -7.93
C PRO A 193 -3.88 13.33 -9.18
N VAL A 194 -3.73 14.62 -9.52
CA VAL A 194 -2.87 15.07 -10.63
C VAL A 194 -1.42 14.66 -10.42
N LEU A 195 -0.91 14.71 -9.18
CA LEU A 195 0.45 14.25 -8.87
C LEU A 195 0.59 12.75 -9.13
N TYR A 196 -0.47 11.98 -8.89
CA TYR A 196 -0.46 10.55 -9.17
C TYR A 196 -0.42 10.24 -10.67
N VAL A 197 -1.18 10.97 -11.48
CA VAL A 197 -1.13 10.83 -12.95
C VAL A 197 0.27 11.17 -13.48
N ILE A 198 0.89 12.22 -12.96
CA ILE A 198 2.28 12.60 -13.31
C ILE A 198 3.26 11.51 -12.84
N HIS A 199 3.08 10.97 -11.65
CA HIS A 199 3.86 9.84 -11.16
C HIS A 199 3.73 8.64 -12.10
N ALA A 200 2.53 8.28 -12.53
CA ALA A 200 2.31 7.20 -13.48
C ALA A 200 3.01 7.46 -14.84
N PHE A 201 2.94 8.71 -15.33
CA PHE A 201 3.65 9.12 -16.56
C PHE A 201 5.17 8.96 -16.42
N LEU A 202 5.74 9.43 -15.31
CA LEU A 202 7.16 9.29 -15.04
C LEU A 202 7.58 7.83 -14.82
N ASP A 203 6.70 6.99 -14.27
CA ASP A 203 6.94 5.53 -14.17
C ASP A 203 7.00 4.88 -15.55
N GLY A 204 6.06 5.24 -16.45
CA GLY A 204 6.12 4.81 -17.85
C GLY A 204 7.43 5.19 -18.53
N LEU A 205 7.90 6.43 -18.33
CA LEU A 205 9.20 6.87 -18.84
C LEU A 205 10.36 6.08 -18.21
N ALA A 206 10.28 5.71 -16.93
CA ALA A 206 11.30 4.90 -16.26
C ALA A 206 11.41 3.50 -16.88
N PHE A 207 10.28 2.87 -17.19
CA PHE A 207 10.26 1.60 -17.91
C PHE A 207 10.86 1.75 -19.31
N MET A 208 10.49 2.80 -20.03
CA MET A 208 11.07 3.12 -21.35
C MET A 208 12.59 3.29 -21.29
N MET A 209 13.11 4.02 -20.31
CA MET A 209 14.54 4.19 -20.10
C MET A 209 15.23 2.87 -19.75
N ALA A 210 14.63 2.03 -18.92
CA ALA A 210 15.17 0.71 -18.62
C ALA A 210 15.30 -0.16 -19.87
N ASP A 211 14.35 -0.08 -20.80
CA ASP A 211 14.40 -0.79 -22.08
C ASP A 211 15.49 -0.22 -23.02
N ILE A 212 15.56 1.10 -23.16
CA ILE A 212 16.59 1.78 -23.99
C ILE A 212 18.00 1.40 -23.53
N PHE A 213 18.26 1.42 -22.22
CA PHE A 213 19.58 1.08 -21.67
C PHE A 213 19.76 -0.43 -21.41
N ASN A 214 18.76 -1.24 -21.80
CA ASN A 214 18.75 -2.68 -21.64
C ASN A 214 19.15 -3.12 -20.22
N ILE A 215 18.51 -2.50 -19.22
CA ILE A 215 18.70 -2.83 -17.80
C ILE A 215 17.88 -4.08 -17.50
N THR A 216 18.54 -5.23 -17.30
CA THR A 216 17.90 -6.54 -17.16
C THR A 216 17.98 -7.06 -15.73
N ILE A 217 17.36 -6.37 -14.82
CA ILE A 217 17.28 -6.73 -13.39
C ILE A 217 15.92 -7.38 -13.13
N GLY A 218 15.93 -8.65 -12.74
CA GLY A 218 14.71 -9.35 -12.36
C GLY A 218 14.22 -8.93 -10.97
N GLN A 219 13.04 -9.40 -10.63
CA GLN A 219 12.47 -9.15 -9.31
C GLN A 219 11.57 -10.32 -8.88
N THR A 220 11.53 -10.56 -7.58
CA THR A 220 10.63 -11.53 -6.96
C THR A 220 9.33 -10.88 -6.53
N PHE A 221 9.47 -9.81 -5.74
CA PHE A 221 8.35 -9.15 -5.08
C PHE A 221 8.14 -7.74 -5.63
N SER A 222 9.16 -6.88 -5.60
CA SER A 222 9.03 -5.48 -6.00
C SER A 222 10.38 -4.84 -6.35
N GLY A 223 10.36 -3.66 -7.00
CA GLY A 223 11.54 -2.95 -7.48
C GLY A 223 12.33 -2.18 -6.41
N GLY A 224 12.59 -2.78 -5.25
CA GLY A 224 13.36 -2.18 -4.17
C GLY A 224 14.84 -2.59 -4.17
N PHE A 225 15.62 -2.00 -3.24
CA PHE A 225 17.05 -2.21 -3.11
C PHE A 225 17.42 -3.67 -2.85
N ILE A 226 16.56 -4.43 -2.16
CA ILE A 226 16.82 -5.86 -1.88
C ILE A 226 16.91 -6.63 -3.20
N ASP A 227 15.89 -6.55 -4.06
CA ASP A 227 15.90 -7.22 -5.37
C ASP A 227 16.97 -6.62 -6.30
N PHE A 228 17.21 -5.30 -6.24
CA PHE A 228 18.30 -4.64 -6.97
C PHE A 228 19.66 -5.22 -6.61
N LEU A 229 19.93 -5.43 -5.33
CA LEU A 229 21.19 -6.03 -4.86
C LEU A 229 21.31 -7.49 -5.32
N LEU A 230 20.28 -8.30 -5.09
CA LEU A 230 20.31 -9.75 -5.36
C LEU A 230 20.36 -10.06 -6.87
N PHE A 231 19.54 -9.39 -7.65
CA PHE A 231 19.31 -9.70 -9.07
C PHE A 231 19.98 -8.70 -10.04
N GLY A 232 20.50 -7.61 -9.51
CA GLY A 232 21.26 -6.63 -10.28
C GLY A 232 22.75 -6.69 -9.95
N VAL A 233 23.11 -6.20 -8.77
CA VAL A 233 24.51 -5.99 -8.37
C VAL A 233 25.28 -7.31 -8.27
N LEU A 234 24.74 -8.31 -7.54
CA LEU A 234 25.41 -9.59 -7.34
C LEU A 234 25.53 -10.43 -8.63
N GLN A 235 24.68 -10.16 -9.64
CA GLN A 235 24.76 -10.82 -10.94
C GLN A 235 25.81 -10.18 -11.87
N GLY A 236 26.29 -8.99 -11.53
CA GLY A 236 27.28 -8.25 -12.28
C GLY A 236 26.71 -7.41 -13.43
N ASN A 237 27.43 -6.35 -13.76
CA ASN A 237 26.97 -5.38 -14.77
C ASN A 237 26.95 -5.95 -16.19
N ALA A 238 27.81 -6.90 -16.50
CA ALA A 238 27.82 -7.54 -17.82
C ALA A 238 26.49 -8.23 -18.16
N LYS A 239 25.85 -8.86 -17.16
CA LYS A 239 24.55 -9.54 -17.30
C LYS A 239 23.36 -8.60 -17.23
N THR A 240 23.44 -7.55 -16.39
CA THR A 240 22.25 -6.80 -15.95
C THR A 240 22.23 -5.33 -16.35
N ASN A 241 23.36 -4.74 -16.73
CA ASN A 241 23.53 -3.30 -16.93
C ASN A 241 23.05 -2.44 -15.74
N PHE A 242 23.14 -2.98 -14.51
CA PHE A 242 22.59 -2.34 -13.30
C PHE A 242 23.18 -0.94 -13.02
N LEU A 243 24.43 -0.68 -13.46
CA LEU A 243 25.06 0.62 -13.24
C LEU A 243 24.27 1.78 -13.84
N TRP A 244 23.51 1.57 -14.91
CA TRP A 244 22.66 2.61 -15.49
C TRP A 244 21.48 3.03 -14.59
N VAL A 245 21.07 2.19 -13.65
CA VAL A 245 20.02 2.56 -12.68
C VAL A 245 20.43 3.76 -11.83
N ILE A 246 21.74 3.91 -11.54
CA ILE A 246 22.23 4.97 -10.65
C ILE A 246 22.10 6.35 -11.30
N PRO A 247 22.72 6.65 -12.47
CA PRO A 247 22.60 7.98 -13.08
C PRO A 247 21.18 8.31 -13.51
N ILE A 248 20.44 7.32 -14.05
CA ILE A 248 19.03 7.53 -14.41
C ILE A 248 18.19 7.75 -13.16
N GLY A 249 18.41 6.99 -12.08
CA GLY A 249 17.75 7.16 -10.81
C GLY A 249 17.98 8.54 -10.19
N ILE A 250 19.21 9.03 -10.19
CA ILE A 250 19.53 10.40 -9.73
C ILE A 250 18.76 11.45 -10.55
N LEU A 251 18.68 11.29 -11.87
CA LEU A 251 17.86 12.16 -12.72
C LEU A 251 16.40 12.09 -12.34
N TRP A 252 15.85 10.87 -12.10
CA TRP A 252 14.46 10.69 -11.66
C TRP A 252 14.19 11.31 -10.29
N PHE A 253 15.10 11.16 -9.34
CA PHE A 253 15.02 11.82 -8.04
C PHE A 253 14.86 13.34 -8.19
N ILE A 254 15.72 13.95 -9.03
CA ILE A 254 15.68 15.41 -9.29
C ILE A 254 14.37 15.79 -10.00
N LEU A 255 13.97 15.05 -11.04
CA LEU A 255 12.73 15.32 -11.78
C LEU A 255 11.50 15.27 -10.85
N TYR A 256 11.37 14.21 -10.05
CA TYR A 256 10.27 14.09 -9.09
C TYR A 256 10.31 15.21 -8.06
N TYR A 257 11.46 15.51 -7.50
CA TYR A 257 11.59 16.60 -6.53
C TYR A 257 11.16 17.94 -7.11
N VAL A 258 11.66 18.29 -8.28
CA VAL A 258 11.36 19.59 -8.92
C VAL A 258 9.89 19.68 -9.33
N ILE A 259 9.37 18.65 -10.01
CA ILE A 259 7.99 18.62 -10.51
C ILE A 259 7.00 18.65 -9.33
N PHE A 260 7.17 17.78 -8.34
CA PHE A 260 6.28 17.72 -7.18
C PHE A 260 6.34 19.03 -6.39
N ARG A 261 7.53 19.54 -6.07
CA ARG A 261 7.68 20.81 -5.35
C ARG A 261 7.02 21.98 -6.10
N PHE A 262 7.22 22.06 -7.41
CA PHE A 262 6.63 23.11 -8.23
C PHE A 262 5.10 23.02 -8.22
N LEU A 263 4.54 21.85 -8.48
CA LEU A 263 3.10 21.67 -8.58
C LEU A 263 2.40 21.82 -7.22
N ILE A 264 2.98 21.28 -6.13
CA ILE A 264 2.44 21.44 -4.78
C ILE A 264 2.33 22.93 -4.43
N ASN A 265 3.36 23.72 -4.74
CA ASN A 265 3.35 25.15 -4.44
C ASN A 265 2.43 25.92 -5.37
N LYS A 266 2.48 25.65 -6.68
CA LYS A 266 1.68 26.38 -7.69
C LYS A 266 0.17 26.18 -7.51
N PHE A 267 -0.26 24.94 -7.26
CA PHE A 267 -1.68 24.60 -7.11
C PHE A 267 -2.12 24.52 -5.64
N ASN A 268 -1.21 24.81 -4.70
CA ASN A 268 -1.47 24.76 -3.26
C ASN A 268 -2.11 23.43 -2.82
N PHE A 269 -1.60 22.30 -3.34
CA PHE A 269 -2.10 21.00 -2.96
C PHE A 269 -1.91 20.75 -1.47
N LYS A 270 -2.92 20.11 -0.85
CA LYS A 270 -2.97 19.84 0.59
C LYS A 270 -2.25 18.53 0.95
N THR A 271 -1.03 18.37 0.44
CA THR A 271 -0.15 17.25 0.81
C THR A 271 0.19 17.29 2.31
N PRO A 272 0.67 16.19 2.92
CA PRO A 272 0.97 16.14 4.34
C PRO A 272 1.72 17.36 4.86
N GLY A 273 1.21 17.94 5.95
CA GLY A 273 1.74 19.16 6.56
C GLY A 273 1.35 20.48 5.89
N ARG A 274 0.53 20.46 4.85
CA ARG A 274 -0.07 21.64 4.20
C ARG A 274 -1.57 21.75 4.43
N GLU A 275 -2.16 20.81 5.13
CA GLU A 275 -3.57 20.81 5.47
C GLU A 275 -3.97 22.12 6.16
N ALA A 276 -5.20 22.58 5.93
CA ALA A 276 -5.73 23.72 6.65
C ALA A 276 -5.86 23.30 8.12
N LYS A 277 -5.13 23.99 9.00
CA LYS A 277 -5.14 23.82 10.47
C LYS A 277 -5.99 22.65 11.00
N ALA A 278 -5.36 21.56 11.30
CA ALA A 278 -5.78 20.68 12.38
C ALA A 278 -5.43 21.34 13.76
N THR A 279 -5.65 22.64 13.90
CA THR A 279 -5.54 23.32 15.20
C THR A 279 -6.75 23.03 16.06
N THR A 280 -7.79 22.44 15.51
CA THR A 280 -8.92 21.92 16.25
C THR A 280 -8.70 20.46 16.66
N GLU A 281 -8.07 19.62 15.82
CA GLU A 281 -7.91 18.20 16.15
C GLU A 281 -6.93 17.92 17.29
N THR A 282 -5.80 18.63 17.39
CA THR A 282 -4.84 18.39 18.50
C THR A 282 -5.36 18.92 19.85
N VAL A 283 -6.12 20.00 19.85
CA VAL A 283 -6.77 20.50 21.08
C VAL A 283 -7.98 19.63 21.42
N GLU A 284 -8.78 19.21 20.41
CA GLU A 284 -9.91 18.30 20.60
C GLU A 284 -9.46 16.88 20.99
N THR A 285 -8.38 16.36 20.44
CA THR A 285 -7.83 15.04 20.78
C THR A 285 -7.27 15.01 22.19
N THR A 286 -6.50 16.01 22.60
CA THR A 286 -5.99 16.13 23.97
C THR A 286 -7.14 16.35 24.97
N GLU A 287 -8.13 17.17 24.65
CA GLU A 287 -9.32 17.37 25.48
C GLU A 287 -10.20 16.11 25.52
N ARG A 288 -10.31 15.37 24.42
CA ARG A 288 -11.02 14.08 24.38
C ARG A 288 -10.34 13.06 25.29
N ALA A 289 -9.04 12.90 25.22
CA ALA A 289 -8.30 11.95 26.05
C ALA A 289 -8.37 12.34 27.54
N LYS A 290 -8.27 13.63 27.88
CA LYS A 290 -8.53 14.14 29.27
C LYS A 290 -9.94 13.81 29.73
N THR A 291 -10.92 14.01 28.87
CA THR A 291 -12.32 13.72 29.17
C THR A 291 -12.55 12.23 29.39
N ILE A 292 -11.88 11.36 28.62
CA ILE A 292 -11.92 9.90 28.81
C ILE A 292 -11.33 9.55 30.19
N ILE A 293 -10.12 10.03 30.50
CA ILE A 293 -9.46 9.79 31.79
C ILE A 293 -10.33 10.26 32.95
N LYS A 294 -10.91 11.48 32.86
CA LYS A 294 -11.85 12.01 33.86
C LYS A 294 -13.09 11.12 33.99
N GLY A 295 -13.67 10.67 32.90
CA GLY A 295 -14.85 9.78 32.89
C GLY A 295 -14.59 8.41 33.49
N LEU A 296 -13.33 7.95 33.47
CA LEU A 296 -12.86 6.70 34.06
C LEU A 296 -12.46 6.82 35.55
N GLY A 297 -12.60 8.00 36.14
CA GLY A 297 -12.27 8.23 37.54
C GLY A 297 -10.89 8.82 37.82
N GLY A 298 -10.22 9.32 36.74
CA GLY A 298 -8.90 9.93 36.83
C GLY A 298 -7.73 8.98 36.60
N LYS A 299 -6.53 9.54 36.41
CA LYS A 299 -5.28 8.81 36.12
C LYS A 299 -4.99 7.72 37.18
N GLU A 300 -5.20 8.05 38.45
CA GLU A 300 -4.91 7.16 39.56
C GLU A 300 -5.78 5.89 39.59
N ASN A 301 -6.97 5.95 38.99
CA ASN A 301 -7.88 4.81 38.91
C ASN A 301 -7.62 3.87 37.72
N ILE A 302 -6.83 4.30 36.73
CA ILE A 302 -6.52 3.49 35.54
C ILE A 302 -5.31 2.61 35.83
N ASP A 303 -5.44 1.31 35.57
CA ASP A 303 -4.39 0.31 35.71
C ASP A 303 -3.79 -0.08 34.36
N ILE A 304 -4.63 -0.52 33.42
CA ILE A 304 -4.21 -0.95 32.08
C ILE A 304 -5.12 -0.32 31.03
N VAL A 305 -4.52 0.17 29.94
CA VAL A 305 -5.23 0.62 28.74
C VAL A 305 -4.85 -0.27 27.57
N ASP A 306 -5.83 -0.87 26.93
CA ASP A 306 -5.67 -1.71 25.74
C ASP A 306 -6.79 -1.43 24.74
N CYS A 307 -6.71 -1.95 23.52
CA CYS A 307 -7.80 -1.86 22.57
C CYS A 307 -7.92 -3.13 21.70
N CYS A 308 -9.11 -3.34 21.19
CA CYS A 308 -9.32 -4.25 20.05
C CYS A 308 -9.70 -3.42 18.81
N ALA A 309 -10.07 -4.05 17.71
CA ALA A 309 -10.37 -3.36 16.44
C ALA A 309 -11.37 -2.18 16.54
N THR A 310 -12.25 -2.14 17.58
CA THR A 310 -13.31 -1.14 17.69
C THR A 310 -13.58 -0.64 19.11
N ARG A 311 -12.89 -1.17 20.13
CA ARG A 311 -13.18 -0.89 21.54
C ARG A 311 -11.92 -0.54 22.30
N LEU A 312 -11.94 0.56 23.02
CA LEU A 312 -11.00 0.85 24.08
C LEU A 312 -11.35 -0.04 25.28
N ARG A 313 -10.36 -0.76 25.80
CA ARG A 313 -10.46 -1.64 26.94
C ARG A 313 -9.61 -1.06 28.06
N VAL A 314 -10.24 -0.77 29.19
CA VAL A 314 -9.54 -0.22 30.33
C VAL A 314 -9.81 -1.11 31.54
N THR A 315 -8.75 -1.46 32.24
CA THR A 315 -8.83 -2.06 33.57
C THR A 315 -8.65 -0.97 34.60
N LEU A 316 -9.61 -0.83 35.50
CA LEU A 316 -9.57 0.12 36.59
C LEU A 316 -9.06 -0.53 37.87
N LYS A 317 -8.53 0.25 38.81
CA LYS A 317 -8.15 -0.22 40.15
C LYS A 317 -9.36 -0.43 41.05
N SER A 318 -10.45 0.34 40.85
CA SER A 318 -11.71 0.16 41.53
C SER A 318 -12.82 -0.35 40.59
N ASP A 319 -13.86 -0.97 41.14
CA ASP A 319 -15.04 -1.42 40.38
C ASP A 319 -16.20 -0.40 40.46
N ASP A 320 -15.92 0.82 40.93
CA ASP A 320 -16.90 1.91 41.03
C ASP A 320 -17.48 2.24 39.64
N PRO A 321 -18.75 2.65 39.57
CA PRO A 321 -19.38 3.01 38.31
C PRO A 321 -18.69 4.20 37.64
N VAL A 322 -18.28 4.03 36.37
CA VAL A 322 -17.71 5.11 35.57
C VAL A 322 -18.76 6.16 35.19
N ASN A 323 -18.30 7.40 34.99
CA ASN A 323 -19.19 8.47 34.58
C ASN A 323 -19.57 8.35 33.10
N LYS A 324 -20.64 7.61 32.80
CA LYS A 324 -21.11 7.37 31.44
C LYS A 324 -21.53 8.65 30.72
N GLN A 325 -21.99 9.67 31.38
CA GLN A 325 -22.37 10.94 30.74
C GLN A 325 -21.13 11.66 30.20
N VAL A 326 -20.04 11.69 30.95
CA VAL A 326 -18.76 12.24 30.52
C VAL A 326 -18.15 11.40 29.38
N LEU A 327 -18.19 10.07 29.49
CA LEU A 327 -17.68 9.21 28.44
C LEU A 327 -18.50 9.26 27.14
N ASN A 328 -19.81 9.47 27.22
CA ASN A 328 -20.65 9.63 26.01
C ASN A 328 -20.36 10.95 25.27
N SER A 329 -19.88 11.99 25.96
CA SER A 329 -19.49 13.24 25.29
C SER A 329 -18.22 13.12 24.45
N THR A 330 -17.50 11.99 24.55
CA THR A 330 -16.29 11.68 23.77
C THR A 330 -16.58 10.91 22.48
N GLU A 331 -17.82 10.96 21.99
CA GLU A 331 -18.31 10.23 20.82
C GLU A 331 -18.33 8.69 20.98
N ALA A 332 -18.40 8.22 22.22
CA ALA A 332 -18.55 6.81 22.50
C ALA A 332 -19.89 6.29 22.00
N ARG A 333 -19.88 5.23 21.19
CA ARG A 333 -21.07 4.57 20.63
C ARG A 333 -21.72 3.60 21.62
N GLY A 334 -21.04 3.31 22.73
CA GLY A 334 -21.54 2.45 23.79
C GLY A 334 -20.45 2.19 24.84
N ILE A 335 -20.89 1.97 26.08
CA ILE A 335 -20.00 1.77 27.23
C ILE A 335 -20.51 0.54 27.99
N ILE A 336 -19.63 -0.42 28.21
CA ILE A 336 -19.88 -1.66 28.94
C ILE A 336 -18.88 -1.72 30.09
N GLN A 337 -19.38 -1.82 31.32
CA GLN A 337 -18.55 -2.05 32.50
C GLN A 337 -18.94 -3.39 33.14
N LYS A 338 -17.96 -4.19 33.50
CA LYS A 338 -18.13 -5.46 34.23
C LYS A 338 -17.00 -5.56 35.27
N GLY A 339 -17.36 -5.33 36.55
CA GLY A 339 -16.38 -5.17 37.60
C GLY A 339 -15.46 -3.98 37.29
N ASN A 340 -14.18 -4.16 37.44
CA ASN A 340 -13.14 -3.17 37.13
C ASN A 340 -12.79 -3.06 35.62
N GLY A 341 -13.37 -3.91 34.76
CA GLY A 341 -13.15 -3.86 33.32
C GLY A 341 -14.17 -2.96 32.61
N VAL A 342 -13.69 -1.98 31.86
CA VAL A 342 -14.51 -1.04 31.08
C VAL A 342 -14.20 -1.19 29.59
N GLN A 343 -15.21 -1.26 28.75
CA GLN A 343 -15.09 -1.26 27.29
C GLN A 343 -15.87 -0.10 26.70
N ILE A 344 -15.19 0.77 25.96
CA ILE A 344 -15.78 1.94 25.31
C ILE A 344 -15.69 1.74 23.81
N ILE A 345 -16.81 1.80 23.09
CA ILE A 345 -16.89 1.53 21.67
C ILE A 345 -16.70 2.83 20.90
N TYR A 346 -15.56 2.97 20.22
CA TYR A 346 -15.24 4.13 19.37
C TYR A 346 -15.24 3.78 17.86
N GLY A 347 -15.16 2.51 17.51
CA GLY A 347 -15.04 2.07 16.11
C GLY A 347 -13.57 2.03 15.63
N PRO A 348 -13.31 2.18 14.31
CA PRO A 348 -11.99 1.92 13.73
C PRO A 348 -10.87 2.87 14.19
N HIS A 349 -11.22 4.02 14.80
CA HIS A 349 -10.26 5.01 15.30
C HIS A 349 -9.75 4.73 16.72
N VAL A 350 -10.13 3.62 17.31
CA VAL A 350 -9.83 3.30 18.71
C VAL A 350 -8.34 3.20 19.02
N THR A 351 -7.52 2.76 18.08
CA THR A 351 -6.06 2.66 18.27
C THR A 351 -5.44 4.05 18.46
N THR A 352 -5.90 5.06 17.72
CA THR A 352 -5.48 6.45 17.88
C THR A 352 -5.87 6.98 19.26
N ILE A 353 -7.12 6.72 19.68
CA ILE A 353 -7.63 7.14 21.00
C ILE A 353 -6.86 6.45 22.13
N LYS A 354 -6.51 5.17 21.98
CA LYS A 354 -5.66 4.47 22.95
C LYS A 354 -4.32 5.18 23.12
N ASN A 355 -3.64 5.48 22.03
CA ASN A 355 -2.34 6.13 22.06
C ASN A 355 -2.42 7.52 22.71
N GLU A 356 -3.47 8.31 22.41
CA GLU A 356 -3.72 9.61 23.02
C GLU A 356 -3.92 9.52 24.55
N VAL A 357 -4.64 8.50 25.00
CA VAL A 357 -4.87 8.26 26.44
C VAL A 357 -3.56 7.82 27.11
N GLU A 358 -2.80 6.91 26.51
CA GLU A 358 -1.52 6.43 27.04
C GLU A 358 -0.50 7.59 27.14
N GLU A 359 -0.38 8.43 26.11
CA GLU A 359 0.53 9.57 26.08
C GLU A 359 0.23 10.56 27.23
N LEU A 360 -1.05 10.80 27.51
CA LEU A 360 -1.45 11.64 28.64
C LEU A 360 -1.22 10.96 29.99
N LEU A 361 -1.39 9.66 30.11
CA LEU A 361 -1.10 8.91 31.32
C LEU A 361 0.39 8.90 31.65
N GLU A 362 1.26 8.94 30.64
CA GLU A 362 2.72 9.03 30.81
C GLU A 362 3.21 10.47 31.08
N SER A 363 2.45 11.48 30.62
CA SER A 363 2.80 12.88 30.83
C SER A 363 2.50 13.33 32.27
N GLU A 364 3.34 14.22 32.83
CA GLU A 364 3.10 14.83 34.17
C GLU A 364 1.98 15.90 34.19
N GLN A 365 1.32 16.13 33.04
CA GLN A 365 0.37 17.22 32.80
C GLN A 365 -1.12 16.83 32.87
N VAL A 366 -1.51 15.88 33.72
CA VAL A 366 -2.94 15.53 33.92
C VAL A 366 -3.39 15.93 35.34
#